data_5f92bc43b2e2d90be7c237088f590131
#
_entry.id   5f92bc43b2e2d90be7c237088f590131
#
_cell.length_a   1.000
_cell.length_b   1.000
_cell.length_c   1.000
_cell.angle_alpha   90.00
_cell.angle_beta   90.00
_cell.angle_gamma   90.00
#
_symmetry.space_group_name_H-M   'P 1'
#
loop_
_entity.id
_entity.type
_entity.pdbx_description
1 polymer ?
#
loop_
_entity_poly.entity_id
_entity_poly.type
_entity_poly.pdbx_seq_one_letter_code
_entity_poly.pdbx_strand_id
1 'polypeptide(L)'
;MTVRIGFLMPKYSRRSTSCWPSVVPLVAALGAEVEIVHPLAGPLDLTALSVRHDLYVLRKLSGLSLSLAGALHELGATIVNRYPATAAIHDKIVTAGVLQRARVPVPATYTSAEPTDLAPLLEAGPLIVKPYDGAGGHHVRVVRDPADLGSLPRERRQPVFAQRYHAPQGPDLKLYVIGERVFAVKKPFPRTTVAEKSGEPFVPGPELCRIALACGAAFGIELYGVDVIESEGGFYVVDVGSLPGYRGVPDAPRLLAEYLVTAARRGAPLLIEALP
;
A
#
# COMPACT_ATOMS: atom_id res chain seq x y z
N MET A 1 -15.61 23.42 15.60
CA MET A 1 -14.94 23.99 14.40
C MET A 1 -15.08 23.03 13.24
N THR A 2 -15.35 23.52 12.03
CA THR A 2 -15.36 22.71 10.82
C THR A 2 -13.93 22.33 10.47
N VAL A 3 -13.64 21.03 10.28
CA VAL A 3 -12.31 20.57 9.89
C VAL A 3 -12.14 20.64 8.38
N ARG A 4 -10.91 20.90 7.92
CA ARG A 4 -10.53 21.01 6.51
C ARG A 4 -9.65 19.81 6.13
N ILE A 5 -10.08 19.06 5.10
CA ILE A 5 -9.37 17.86 4.65
C ILE A 5 -8.94 18.01 3.18
N GLY A 6 -7.63 17.95 2.94
CA GLY A 6 -7.03 18.02 1.62
C GLY A 6 -6.74 16.63 1.05
N PHE A 7 -7.32 16.29 -0.10
CA PHE A 7 -7.07 15.03 -0.78
C PHE A 7 -6.02 15.20 -1.88
N LEU A 8 -4.83 14.66 -1.67
CA LEU A 8 -3.79 14.53 -2.70
C LEU A 8 -4.07 13.24 -3.50
N MET A 9 -4.79 13.35 -4.62
CA MET A 9 -5.26 12.18 -5.34
C MET A 9 -5.30 12.39 -6.85
N PRO A 10 -5.19 11.30 -7.67
CA PRO A 10 -5.32 11.41 -9.12
C PRO A 10 -6.78 11.70 -9.51
N LYS A 11 -6.96 12.17 -10.74
CA LYS A 11 -8.28 12.15 -11.37
C LYS A 11 -8.67 10.69 -11.64
N TYR A 12 -9.83 10.28 -11.16
CA TYR A 12 -10.36 8.94 -11.40
C TYR A 12 -11.20 8.90 -12.68
N SER A 13 -11.01 7.86 -13.46
CA SER A 13 -11.91 7.59 -14.59
C SER A 13 -13.26 7.06 -14.09
N ARG A 14 -14.32 7.19 -14.91
CA ARG A 14 -15.64 6.62 -14.62
C ARG A 14 -15.63 5.10 -14.45
N ARG A 15 -14.60 4.40 -14.97
CA ARG A 15 -14.42 2.94 -14.85
C ARG A 15 -13.60 2.53 -13.63
N SER A 16 -13.22 3.48 -12.78
CA SER A 16 -12.46 3.16 -11.57
C SER A 16 -13.26 2.30 -10.62
N THR A 17 -12.66 1.21 -10.15
CA THR A 17 -13.23 0.33 -9.12
C THR A 17 -12.76 0.71 -7.71
N SER A 18 -12.04 1.82 -7.57
CA SER A 18 -11.62 2.36 -6.27
C SER A 18 -12.81 2.97 -5.54
N CYS A 19 -12.88 2.79 -4.22
CA CYS A 19 -13.93 3.42 -3.40
C CYS A 19 -13.70 4.92 -3.17
N TRP A 20 -12.51 5.45 -3.41
CA TRP A 20 -12.13 6.82 -3.06
C TRP A 20 -13.00 7.92 -3.68
N PRO A 21 -13.50 7.82 -4.94
CA PRO A 21 -14.46 8.79 -5.46
C PRO A 21 -15.74 8.93 -4.63
N SER A 22 -16.15 7.85 -3.94
CA SER A 22 -17.32 7.86 -3.06
C SER A 22 -17.00 8.32 -1.65
N VAL A 23 -15.74 8.26 -1.21
CA VAL A 23 -15.31 8.72 0.12
C VAL A 23 -15.41 10.24 0.23
N VAL A 24 -14.96 10.97 -0.79
CA VAL A 24 -14.88 12.44 -0.78
C VAL A 24 -16.24 13.10 -0.46
N PRO A 25 -17.34 12.78 -1.17
CA PRO A 25 -18.64 13.38 -0.84
C PRO A 25 -19.18 12.97 0.55
N LEU A 26 -18.84 11.77 1.03
CA LEU A 26 -19.23 11.34 2.38
C LEU A 26 -18.47 12.12 3.47
N VAL A 27 -17.20 12.43 3.27
CA VAL A 27 -16.43 13.30 4.17
C VAL A 27 -17.06 14.69 4.25
N ALA A 28 -17.47 15.26 3.12
CA ALA A 28 -18.18 16.54 3.07
C ALA A 28 -19.56 16.47 3.78
N ALA A 29 -20.31 15.38 3.58
CA ALA A 29 -21.61 15.14 4.22
C ALA A 29 -21.48 15.00 5.76
N LEU A 30 -20.32 14.58 6.28
CA LEU A 30 -20.01 14.55 7.71
C LEU A 30 -19.58 15.91 8.29
N GLY A 31 -19.67 16.98 7.49
CA GLY A 31 -19.46 18.37 7.91
C GLY A 31 -18.00 18.83 7.82
N ALA A 32 -17.13 18.15 7.06
CA ALA A 32 -15.79 18.63 6.78
C ALA A 32 -15.76 19.48 5.49
N GLU A 33 -14.91 20.51 5.46
CA GLU A 33 -14.53 21.18 4.21
C GLU A 33 -13.52 20.31 3.46
N VAL A 34 -13.77 20.08 2.17
CA VAL A 34 -12.94 19.18 1.35
C VAL A 34 -12.33 19.94 0.18
N GLU A 35 -11.01 19.80 0.03
CA GLU A 35 -10.29 20.23 -1.16
C GLU A 35 -9.61 19.03 -1.83
N ILE A 36 -9.73 18.92 -3.16
CA ILE A 36 -9.05 17.90 -3.94
C ILE A 36 -7.90 18.55 -4.71
N VAL A 37 -6.68 18.15 -4.36
CA VAL A 37 -5.48 18.55 -5.06
C VAL A 37 -5.07 17.42 -6.00
N HIS A 38 -4.90 17.74 -7.28
CA HIS A 38 -4.40 16.83 -8.31
C HIS A 38 -2.93 17.16 -8.62
N PRO A 39 -1.94 16.54 -7.97
CA PRO A 39 -0.53 16.94 -8.11
C PRO A 39 0.00 16.91 -9.55
N LEU A 40 -0.61 16.07 -10.40
CA LEU A 40 -0.20 15.93 -11.81
C LEU A 40 -1.02 16.80 -12.78
N ALA A 41 -1.84 17.73 -12.29
CA ALA A 41 -2.71 18.54 -13.17
C ALA A 41 -2.02 19.77 -13.77
N GLY A 42 -0.86 20.14 -13.27
CA GLY A 42 -0.12 21.31 -13.76
C GLY A 42 1.10 21.61 -12.88
N PRO A 43 1.81 22.70 -13.11
CA PRO A 43 2.94 23.11 -12.29
C PRO A 43 2.48 23.46 -10.87
N LEU A 44 3.32 23.14 -9.89
CA LEU A 44 3.12 23.49 -8.49
C LEU A 44 4.17 24.52 -8.09
N ASP A 45 3.73 25.64 -7.53
CA ASP A 45 4.64 26.62 -6.94
C ASP A 45 5.05 26.16 -5.52
N LEU A 46 6.24 25.62 -5.41
CA LEU A 46 6.78 25.15 -4.14
C LEU A 46 7.17 26.29 -3.19
N THR A 47 7.38 27.50 -3.72
CA THR A 47 7.72 28.68 -2.89
C THR A 47 6.50 29.21 -2.12
N ALA A 48 5.29 28.98 -2.68
CA ALA A 48 4.01 29.32 -2.07
C ALA A 48 3.37 28.13 -1.30
N LEU A 49 4.07 26.98 -1.18
CA LEU A 49 3.54 25.81 -0.49
C LEU A 49 3.36 26.10 1.00
N SER A 50 2.17 25.82 1.51
CA SER A 50 1.83 26.02 2.92
C SER A 50 0.81 25.00 3.39
N VAL A 51 0.78 24.72 4.70
CA VAL A 51 -0.21 23.84 5.33
C VAL A 51 -1.52 24.61 5.47
N ARG A 52 -2.57 24.14 4.80
CA ARG A 52 -3.89 24.80 4.75
C ARG A 52 -5.04 23.93 5.27
N HIS A 53 -4.75 22.66 5.59
CA HIS A 53 -5.73 21.66 6.00
C HIS A 53 -5.34 21.03 7.33
N ASP A 54 -6.33 20.64 8.11
CA ASP A 54 -6.15 19.93 9.38
C ASP A 54 -5.65 18.49 9.14
N LEU A 55 -6.00 17.92 7.98
CA LEU A 55 -5.56 16.59 7.56
C LEU A 55 -5.36 16.53 6.04
N TYR A 56 -4.27 15.91 5.62
CA TYR A 56 -4.05 15.52 4.23
C TYR A 56 -4.20 14.02 4.03
N VAL A 57 -4.84 13.63 2.95
CA VAL A 57 -5.02 12.23 2.55
C VAL A 57 -4.20 11.97 1.29
N LEU A 58 -3.10 11.23 1.43
CA LEU A 58 -2.22 10.91 0.31
C LEU A 58 -2.68 9.63 -0.39
N ARG A 59 -3.44 9.78 -1.48
CA ARG A 59 -3.94 8.65 -2.25
C ARG A 59 -3.21 8.51 -3.57
N LYS A 60 -2.65 7.33 -3.79
CA LYS A 60 -1.79 6.94 -4.93
C LYS A 60 -0.40 7.59 -4.89
N LEU A 61 0.58 6.72 -4.71
CA LEU A 61 1.98 7.08 -4.69
C LEU A 61 2.50 7.13 -6.13
N SER A 62 2.62 8.34 -6.68
CA SER A 62 3.51 8.63 -7.79
C SER A 62 4.67 9.44 -7.25
N GLY A 63 5.80 9.46 -7.91
CA GLY A 63 6.97 10.19 -7.43
C GLY A 63 6.63 11.63 -6.98
N LEU A 64 5.95 12.40 -7.84
CA LEU A 64 5.57 13.78 -7.52
C LEU A 64 4.58 13.89 -6.34
N SER A 65 3.58 13.00 -6.27
CA SER A 65 2.62 13.03 -5.16
C SER A 65 3.27 12.69 -3.83
N LEU A 66 4.19 11.73 -3.82
CA LEU A 66 4.95 11.36 -2.62
C LEU A 66 5.90 12.48 -2.19
N SER A 67 6.62 13.10 -3.15
CA SER A 67 7.52 14.23 -2.87
C SER A 67 6.76 15.44 -2.35
N LEU A 68 5.58 15.75 -2.89
CA LEU A 68 4.72 16.83 -2.39
C LEU A 68 4.25 16.55 -0.96
N ALA A 69 3.87 15.30 -0.66
CA ALA A 69 3.51 14.92 0.69
C ALA A 69 4.71 15.04 1.66
N GLY A 70 5.93 14.73 1.19
CA GLY A 70 7.16 14.97 1.95
C GLY A 70 7.38 16.44 2.25
N ALA A 71 7.25 17.32 1.26
CA ALA A 71 7.38 18.76 1.44
C ALA A 71 6.33 19.31 2.43
N LEU A 72 5.07 18.85 2.34
CA LEU A 72 4.03 19.21 3.31
C LEU A 72 4.34 18.67 4.72
N HIS A 73 4.91 17.47 4.82
CA HIS A 73 5.34 16.89 6.10
C HIS A 73 6.40 17.75 6.79
N GLU A 74 7.42 18.19 6.05
CA GLU A 74 8.47 19.09 6.56
C GLU A 74 7.90 20.45 7.03
N LEU A 75 6.79 20.90 6.44
CA LEU A 75 6.04 22.07 6.87
C LEU A 75 5.09 21.79 8.06
N GLY A 76 5.10 20.60 8.64
CA GLY A 76 4.29 20.23 9.80
C GLY A 76 2.87 19.75 9.47
N ALA A 77 2.57 19.38 8.24
CA ALA A 77 1.24 18.88 7.87
C ALA A 77 0.95 17.52 8.51
N THR A 78 -0.25 17.36 9.04
CA THR A 78 -0.80 16.05 9.42
C THR A 78 -1.23 15.30 8.17
N ILE A 79 -0.64 14.12 7.92
CA ILE A 79 -0.89 13.33 6.71
C ILE A 79 -1.27 11.90 7.11
N VAL A 80 -2.33 11.38 6.54
CA VAL A 80 -2.73 9.98 6.68
C VAL A 80 -2.48 9.21 5.37
N ASN A 81 -1.77 8.08 5.36
CA ASN A 81 -0.88 7.67 6.45
C ASN A 81 0.33 8.60 6.53
N ARG A 82 1.02 8.60 7.67
CA ARG A 82 2.21 9.45 7.89
C ARG A 82 3.22 9.29 6.75
N TYR A 83 3.80 10.43 6.30
CA TYR A 83 4.72 10.44 5.16
C TYR A 83 5.90 9.46 5.30
N PRO A 84 6.65 9.40 6.43
CA PRO A 84 7.78 8.48 6.55
C PRO A 84 7.38 7.00 6.37
N ALA A 85 6.25 6.60 6.94
CA ALA A 85 5.73 5.24 6.80
C ALA A 85 5.28 4.95 5.36
N THR A 86 4.63 5.93 4.72
CA THR A 86 4.19 5.81 3.33
C THR A 86 5.39 5.71 2.37
N ALA A 87 6.42 6.50 2.59
CA ALA A 87 7.67 6.45 1.82
C ALA A 87 8.39 5.09 2.01
N ALA A 88 8.45 4.58 3.25
CA ALA A 88 9.02 3.27 3.54
C ALA A 88 8.27 2.12 2.83
N ILE A 89 6.94 2.18 2.79
CA ILE A 89 6.10 1.19 2.08
C ILE A 89 6.29 1.25 0.56
N HIS A 90 6.62 2.43 0.02
CA HIS A 90 6.87 2.58 -1.42
C HIS A 90 8.13 1.85 -1.87
N ASP A 91 9.11 1.67 -0.99
CA ASP A 91 10.35 0.95 -1.20
C ASP A 91 10.24 -0.49 -0.64
N LYS A 92 10.23 -1.51 -1.53
CA LYS A 92 10.09 -2.92 -1.14
C LYS A 92 11.27 -3.44 -0.34
N ILE A 93 12.46 -2.87 -0.52
CA ILE A 93 13.67 -3.26 0.24
C ILE A 93 13.51 -2.81 1.68
N VAL A 94 13.11 -1.54 1.88
CA VAL A 94 12.81 -1.00 3.21
C VAL A 94 11.63 -1.76 3.85
N THR A 95 10.56 -2.00 3.08
CA THR A 95 9.40 -2.78 3.54
C THR A 95 9.81 -4.16 4.05
N ALA A 96 10.65 -4.88 3.31
CA ALA A 96 11.14 -6.20 3.72
C ALA A 96 11.89 -6.14 5.07
N GLY A 97 12.77 -5.16 5.26
CA GLY A 97 13.50 -4.97 6.52
C GLY A 97 12.58 -4.67 7.71
N VAL A 98 11.57 -3.80 7.51
CA VAL A 98 10.58 -3.47 8.56
C VAL A 98 9.76 -4.68 8.95
N LEU A 99 9.23 -5.45 7.99
CA LEU A 99 8.44 -6.64 8.24
C LEU A 99 9.27 -7.75 8.91
N GLN A 100 10.52 -7.94 8.49
CA GLN A 100 11.44 -8.89 9.10
C GLN A 100 11.72 -8.54 10.56
N ARG A 101 12.02 -7.29 10.88
CA ARG A 101 12.20 -6.81 12.26
C ARG A 101 10.96 -7.07 13.12
N ALA A 102 9.78 -6.89 12.54
CA ALA A 102 8.49 -7.14 13.22
C ALA A 102 8.12 -8.63 13.26
N ARG A 103 8.96 -9.52 12.75
CA ARG A 103 8.70 -10.98 12.69
C ARG A 103 7.40 -11.34 11.98
N VAL A 104 7.00 -10.53 11.01
CA VAL A 104 5.90 -10.85 10.09
C VAL A 104 6.36 -11.95 9.14
N PRO A 105 5.56 -12.99 8.89
CA PRO A 105 5.94 -14.06 7.97
C PRO A 105 6.02 -13.51 6.53
N VAL A 106 7.23 -13.44 5.99
CA VAL A 106 7.53 -13.01 4.62
C VAL A 106 8.39 -14.05 3.93
N PRO A 107 8.33 -14.20 2.60
CA PRO A 107 9.28 -15.04 1.86
C PRO A 107 10.71 -14.56 2.08
N ALA A 108 11.69 -15.47 2.02
CA ALA A 108 13.09 -15.08 1.98
C ALA A 108 13.32 -14.07 0.85
N THR A 109 13.92 -12.92 1.19
CA THR A 109 13.97 -11.75 0.33
C THR A 109 15.42 -11.36 0.04
N TYR A 110 15.69 -10.99 -1.21
CA TYR A 110 17.01 -10.71 -1.75
C TYR A 110 16.97 -9.43 -2.57
N THR A 111 18.10 -8.75 -2.66
CA THR A 111 18.29 -7.59 -3.54
C THR A 111 19.69 -7.63 -4.15
N SER A 112 19.82 -7.13 -5.37
CA SER A 112 21.08 -6.95 -6.06
C SER A 112 21.06 -5.73 -6.97
N ALA A 113 22.23 -5.24 -7.37
CA ALA A 113 22.36 -4.23 -8.42
C ALA A 113 22.10 -4.84 -9.82
N GLU A 114 22.42 -6.13 -10.00
CA GLU A 114 22.31 -6.82 -11.28
C GLU A 114 21.43 -8.07 -11.16
N PRO A 115 20.48 -8.31 -12.10
CA PRO A 115 19.65 -9.51 -12.06
C PRO A 115 20.44 -10.81 -12.06
N THR A 116 21.54 -10.87 -12.82
CA THR A 116 22.38 -12.06 -12.97
C THR A 116 23.05 -12.51 -11.68
N ASP A 117 23.24 -11.60 -10.71
CA ASP A 117 23.81 -11.95 -9.39
C ASP A 117 22.88 -12.86 -8.58
N LEU A 118 21.61 -12.95 -8.95
CA LEU A 118 20.63 -13.82 -8.31
C LEU A 118 20.73 -15.28 -8.76
N ALA A 119 21.55 -15.59 -9.79
CA ALA A 119 21.66 -16.93 -10.35
C ALA A 119 21.98 -18.04 -9.33
N PRO A 120 22.93 -17.87 -8.38
CA PRO A 120 23.21 -18.89 -7.37
C PRO A 120 22.02 -19.19 -6.46
N LEU A 121 21.12 -18.23 -6.26
CA LEU A 121 19.95 -18.44 -5.41
C LEU A 121 18.93 -19.39 -6.05
N LEU A 122 18.96 -19.59 -7.37
CA LEU A 122 18.04 -20.48 -8.08
C LEU A 122 18.33 -21.97 -7.78
N GLU A 123 19.51 -22.32 -7.28
CA GLU A 123 19.84 -23.69 -6.83
C GLU A 123 18.90 -24.14 -5.69
N ALA A 124 18.48 -23.22 -4.83
CA ALA A 124 17.54 -23.49 -3.73
C ALA A 124 16.06 -23.35 -4.14
N GLY A 125 15.77 -23.15 -5.42
CA GLY A 125 14.42 -23.07 -6.00
C GLY A 125 14.10 -21.72 -6.67
N PRO A 126 12.90 -21.59 -7.24
CA PRO A 126 12.49 -20.43 -8.02
C PRO A 126 12.45 -19.13 -7.22
N LEU A 127 12.59 -18.00 -7.94
CA LEU A 127 12.44 -16.65 -7.39
C LEU A 127 11.28 -15.92 -8.06
N ILE A 128 10.60 -15.05 -7.31
CA ILE A 128 9.79 -13.98 -7.85
C ILE A 128 10.64 -12.72 -7.89
N VAL A 129 10.79 -12.15 -9.09
CA VAL A 129 11.46 -10.86 -9.31
C VAL A 129 10.40 -9.81 -9.61
N LYS A 130 10.53 -8.65 -8.99
CA LYS A 130 9.59 -7.52 -9.13
C LYS A 130 10.32 -6.19 -8.99
N PRO A 131 9.80 -5.09 -9.59
CA PRO A 131 10.34 -3.76 -9.35
C PRO A 131 10.31 -3.42 -7.86
N TYR A 132 11.37 -2.80 -7.34
CA TYR A 132 11.46 -2.47 -5.91
C TYR A 132 10.47 -1.38 -5.49
N ASP A 133 10.11 -0.47 -6.40
CA ASP A 133 9.14 0.63 -6.23
C ASP A 133 7.81 0.38 -6.95
N GLY A 134 7.64 -0.80 -7.56
CA GLY A 134 6.48 -1.16 -8.36
C GLY A 134 5.21 -1.40 -7.55
N ALA A 135 4.06 -1.07 -8.14
CA ALA A 135 2.74 -1.32 -7.60
C ALA A 135 1.83 -2.06 -8.60
N GLY A 136 0.83 -2.78 -8.09
CA GLY A 136 -0.22 -3.39 -8.92
C GLY A 136 0.18 -4.66 -9.66
N GLY A 137 1.30 -5.30 -9.29
CA GLY A 137 1.75 -6.58 -9.89
C GLY A 137 2.35 -6.45 -11.30
N HIS A 138 2.59 -5.23 -11.79
CA HIS A 138 3.25 -5.03 -13.08
C HIS A 138 4.71 -5.48 -13.01
N HIS A 139 5.17 -6.14 -14.09
CA HIS A 139 6.54 -6.63 -14.24
C HIS A 139 6.99 -7.66 -13.18
N VAL A 140 6.03 -8.33 -12.51
CA VAL A 140 6.32 -9.46 -11.63
C VAL A 140 6.58 -10.70 -12.49
N ARG A 141 7.70 -11.38 -12.27
CA ARG A 141 8.08 -12.59 -13.00
C ARG A 141 8.56 -13.69 -12.06
N VAL A 142 8.14 -14.92 -12.34
CA VAL A 142 8.73 -16.10 -11.71
C VAL A 142 9.92 -16.54 -12.57
N VAL A 143 11.10 -16.56 -11.97
CA VAL A 143 12.36 -16.98 -12.59
C VAL A 143 12.72 -18.35 -12.07
N ARG A 144 12.98 -19.28 -12.99
CA ARG A 144 13.34 -20.67 -12.69
C ARG A 144 14.71 -21.04 -13.23
N ASP A 145 15.14 -20.36 -14.29
CA ASP A 145 16.40 -20.60 -14.99
C ASP A 145 17.29 -19.35 -14.92
N PRO A 146 18.60 -19.48 -14.66
CA PRO A 146 19.55 -18.37 -14.73
C PRO A 146 19.51 -17.58 -16.04
N ALA A 147 19.20 -18.24 -17.18
CA ALA A 147 19.07 -17.57 -18.48
C ALA A 147 17.93 -16.53 -18.51
N ASP A 148 16.85 -16.74 -17.73
CA ASP A 148 15.74 -15.80 -17.64
C ASP A 148 16.14 -14.47 -17.00
N LEU A 149 17.14 -14.46 -16.11
CA LEU A 149 17.62 -13.26 -15.42
C LEU A 149 18.15 -12.20 -16.38
N GLY A 150 18.85 -12.64 -17.44
CA GLY A 150 19.37 -11.73 -18.48
C GLY A 150 18.29 -11.07 -19.34
N SER A 151 17.08 -11.63 -19.36
CA SER A 151 15.92 -11.12 -20.13
C SER A 151 15.04 -10.16 -19.34
N LEU A 152 15.31 -9.93 -18.04
CA LEU A 152 14.51 -9.04 -17.21
C LEU A 152 14.66 -7.59 -17.68
N PRO A 153 13.56 -6.82 -17.68
CA PRO A 153 13.64 -5.39 -17.98
C PRO A 153 14.60 -4.69 -17.01
N ARG A 154 15.55 -3.96 -17.55
CA ARG A 154 16.49 -3.16 -16.78
C ARG A 154 16.09 -1.69 -16.86
N GLU A 155 15.68 -1.13 -15.75
CA GLU A 155 15.73 0.32 -15.57
C GLU A 155 17.12 0.65 -15.00
N ARG A 156 17.91 1.44 -15.78
CA ARG A 156 19.27 1.78 -15.37
C ARG A 156 19.26 2.38 -13.95
N ARG A 157 20.10 1.84 -13.06
CA ARG A 157 20.31 2.28 -11.67
C ARG A 157 19.20 1.91 -10.68
N GLN A 158 18.27 1.05 -11.04
CA GLN A 158 17.32 0.54 -10.04
C GLN A 158 17.77 -0.83 -9.51
N PRO A 159 17.67 -1.05 -8.18
CA PRO A 159 17.98 -2.35 -7.60
C PRO A 159 16.96 -3.40 -8.04
N VAL A 160 17.42 -4.62 -8.15
CA VAL A 160 16.56 -5.78 -8.36
C VAL A 160 16.06 -6.28 -7.01
N PHE A 161 14.75 -6.48 -6.89
CA PHE A 161 14.13 -7.05 -5.72
C PHE A 161 13.58 -8.44 -6.04
N ALA A 162 13.96 -9.44 -5.27
CA ALA A 162 13.53 -10.82 -5.44
C ALA A 162 13.08 -11.45 -4.15
N GLN A 163 12.13 -12.37 -4.25
CA GLN A 163 11.66 -13.20 -3.13
C GLN A 163 11.67 -14.66 -3.51
N ARG A 164 11.88 -15.55 -2.54
CA ARG A 164 11.67 -16.98 -2.74
C ARG A 164 10.23 -17.20 -3.21
N TYR A 165 10.07 -17.97 -4.29
CA TYR A 165 8.75 -18.33 -4.78
C TYR A 165 8.13 -19.38 -3.87
N HIS A 166 6.98 -19.10 -3.35
CA HIS A 166 6.09 -20.03 -2.67
C HIS A 166 4.89 -20.27 -3.58
N ALA A 167 4.64 -21.52 -3.96
CA ALA A 167 3.51 -21.87 -4.82
C ALA A 167 2.19 -21.64 -4.06
N PRO A 168 1.31 -20.74 -4.52
CA PRO A 168 0.03 -20.51 -3.86
C PRO A 168 -0.84 -21.77 -3.87
N GLN A 169 -1.46 -22.09 -2.73
CA GLN A 169 -2.38 -23.22 -2.56
C GLN A 169 -3.85 -22.80 -2.77
N GLY A 170 -4.11 -21.54 -3.07
CA GLY A 170 -5.45 -21.00 -3.28
C GLY A 170 -5.41 -19.61 -3.90
N PRO A 171 -6.52 -18.86 -3.85
CA PRO A 171 -6.58 -17.49 -4.33
C PRO A 171 -5.71 -16.57 -3.47
N ASP A 172 -5.28 -15.46 -4.06
CA ASP A 172 -4.62 -14.38 -3.30
C ASP A 172 -5.56 -13.85 -2.21
N LEU A 173 -5.05 -13.70 -1.00
CA LEU A 173 -5.76 -13.10 0.12
C LEU A 173 -5.37 -11.64 0.23
N LYS A 174 -6.33 -10.74 0.08
CA LYS A 174 -6.12 -9.31 0.29
C LYS A 174 -6.76 -8.89 1.60
N LEU A 175 -5.94 -8.56 2.59
CA LEU A 175 -6.40 -8.01 3.85
C LEU A 175 -6.40 -6.48 3.74
N TYR A 176 -7.47 -5.86 4.23
CA TYR A 176 -7.60 -4.40 4.29
C TYR A 176 -7.82 -4.00 5.73
N VAL A 177 -7.16 -2.94 6.16
CA VAL A 177 -7.30 -2.42 7.52
C VAL A 177 -7.78 -0.97 7.48
N ILE A 178 -8.77 -0.67 8.32
CA ILE A 178 -9.31 0.67 8.57
C ILE A 178 -9.37 0.85 10.09
N GLY A 179 -8.43 1.61 10.64
CA GLY A 179 -8.19 1.65 12.08
C GLY A 179 -7.72 0.27 12.58
N GLU A 180 -8.46 -0.31 13.51
CA GLU A 180 -8.20 -1.65 14.04
C GLU A 180 -9.03 -2.76 13.37
N ARG A 181 -9.89 -2.40 12.42
CA ARG A 181 -10.79 -3.35 11.75
C ARG A 181 -10.13 -4.00 10.56
N VAL A 182 -10.07 -5.33 10.56
CA VAL A 182 -9.53 -6.13 9.46
C VAL A 182 -10.65 -6.67 8.60
N PHE A 183 -10.55 -6.45 7.29
CA PHE A 183 -11.43 -6.99 6.27
C PHE A 183 -10.61 -7.85 5.32
N ALA A 184 -11.18 -8.92 4.83
CA ALA A 184 -10.50 -9.85 3.94
C ALA A 184 -11.29 -10.13 2.67
N VAL A 185 -10.56 -10.25 1.56
CA VAL A 185 -11.12 -10.53 0.24
C VAL A 185 -10.25 -11.56 -0.46
N LYS A 186 -10.86 -12.64 -0.95
CA LYS A 186 -10.21 -13.62 -1.84
C LYS A 186 -10.22 -13.09 -3.27
N LYS A 187 -9.10 -13.20 -3.96
CA LYS A 187 -8.97 -12.75 -5.36
C LYS A 187 -8.34 -13.84 -6.21
N PRO A 188 -8.98 -14.23 -7.32
CA PRO A 188 -8.34 -15.15 -8.25
C PRO A 188 -7.09 -14.51 -8.88
N PHE A 189 -6.20 -15.34 -9.37
CA PHE A 189 -5.05 -14.91 -10.17
C PHE A 189 -4.97 -15.77 -11.45
N PRO A 190 -4.82 -15.17 -12.62
CA PRO A 190 -4.85 -13.73 -12.96
C PRO A 190 -6.25 -13.10 -12.81
N ARG A 191 -6.32 -11.76 -12.76
CA ARG A 191 -7.56 -10.97 -12.61
C ARG A 191 -7.85 -10.21 -13.91
N THR A 192 -8.86 -10.65 -14.64
CA THR A 192 -9.21 -10.09 -15.95
C THR A 192 -10.43 -9.18 -15.88
N THR A 193 -11.43 -9.52 -15.06
CA THR A 193 -12.70 -8.81 -14.94
C THR A 193 -12.75 -7.84 -13.76
N VAL A 194 -13.73 -6.95 -13.75
CA VAL A 194 -14.01 -6.03 -12.63
C VAL A 194 -14.42 -6.80 -11.37
N ALA A 195 -15.23 -7.86 -11.53
CA ALA A 195 -15.67 -8.72 -10.43
C ALA A 195 -14.46 -9.40 -9.76
N GLU A 196 -13.56 -9.99 -10.53
CA GLU A 196 -12.33 -10.61 -10.03
C GLU A 196 -11.40 -9.60 -9.34
N LYS A 197 -11.33 -8.35 -9.83
CA LYS A 197 -10.59 -7.27 -9.16
C LYS A 197 -11.21 -6.85 -7.84
N SER A 198 -12.54 -6.94 -7.69
CA SER A 198 -13.23 -6.73 -6.42
C SER A 198 -13.03 -7.90 -5.49
N GLY A 199 -13.13 -9.12 -6.01
CA GLY A 199 -12.95 -10.35 -5.26
C GLY A 199 -14.16 -10.68 -4.37
N GLU A 200 -14.04 -11.72 -3.57
CA GLU A 200 -15.07 -12.25 -2.69
C GLU A 200 -14.72 -11.97 -1.22
N PRO A 201 -15.54 -11.21 -0.48
CA PRO A 201 -15.33 -10.97 0.94
C PRO A 201 -15.43 -12.27 1.74
N PHE A 202 -14.59 -12.39 2.77
CA PHE A 202 -14.66 -13.47 3.75
C PHE A 202 -14.27 -12.99 5.15
N VAL A 203 -14.61 -13.73 6.17
CA VAL A 203 -14.22 -13.43 7.55
C VAL A 203 -12.82 -14.00 7.78
N PRO A 204 -11.80 -13.15 8.05
CA PRO A 204 -10.44 -13.64 8.28
C PRO A 204 -10.34 -14.37 9.61
N GLY A 205 -9.61 -15.48 9.63
CA GLY A 205 -9.27 -16.18 10.85
C GLY A 205 -8.31 -15.38 11.75
N PRO A 206 -8.14 -15.78 13.02
CA PRO A 206 -7.32 -15.07 14.02
C PRO A 206 -5.88 -14.84 13.55
N GLU A 207 -5.29 -15.79 12.85
CA GLU A 207 -3.91 -15.68 12.35
C GLU A 207 -3.77 -14.59 11.27
N LEU A 208 -4.68 -14.54 10.30
CA LEU A 208 -4.69 -13.49 9.28
C LEU A 208 -4.92 -12.10 9.89
N CYS A 209 -5.79 -12.01 10.91
CA CYS A 209 -5.99 -10.75 11.65
C CYS A 209 -4.70 -10.32 12.36
N ARG A 210 -4.03 -11.25 13.06
CA ARG A 210 -2.76 -10.98 13.74
C ARG A 210 -1.67 -10.52 12.76
N ILE A 211 -1.54 -11.19 11.62
CA ILE A 211 -0.58 -10.81 10.56
C ILE A 211 -0.89 -9.40 10.03
N ALA A 212 -2.16 -9.12 9.71
CA ALA A 212 -2.56 -7.82 9.21
C ALA A 212 -2.22 -6.70 10.22
N LEU A 213 -2.62 -6.85 11.47
CA LEU A 213 -2.38 -5.85 12.53
C LEU A 213 -0.90 -5.68 12.84
N ALA A 214 -0.11 -6.77 12.81
CA ALA A 214 1.34 -6.70 12.97
C ALA A 214 2.02 -5.87 11.86
N CYS A 215 1.54 -5.97 10.62
CA CYS A 215 2.02 -5.10 9.52
C CYS A 215 1.74 -3.64 9.82
N GLY A 216 0.52 -3.30 10.26
CA GLY A 216 0.17 -1.91 10.59
C GLY A 216 0.99 -1.35 11.74
N ALA A 217 1.16 -2.13 12.81
CA ALA A 217 1.99 -1.77 13.96
C ALA A 217 3.46 -1.54 13.56
N ALA A 218 4.01 -2.39 12.67
CA ALA A 218 5.39 -2.28 12.20
C ALA A 218 5.69 -0.95 11.50
N PHE A 219 4.71 -0.37 10.78
CA PHE A 219 4.83 0.90 10.07
C PHE A 219 4.19 2.08 10.81
N GLY A 220 3.42 1.86 11.87
CA GLY A 220 2.63 2.90 12.52
C GLY A 220 1.55 3.48 11.60
N ILE A 221 0.79 2.62 10.91
CA ILE A 221 -0.26 3.00 9.94
C ILE A 221 -1.58 2.28 10.25
N GLU A 222 -2.68 2.91 9.85
CA GLU A 222 -4.04 2.43 10.14
C GLU A 222 -4.92 2.26 8.89
N LEU A 223 -4.53 2.81 7.74
CA LEU A 223 -5.25 2.69 6.47
C LEU A 223 -4.38 2.00 5.42
N TYR A 224 -4.44 0.70 5.35
CA TYR A 224 -3.54 -0.07 4.49
C TYR A 224 -4.15 -1.37 3.97
N GLY A 225 -3.41 -2.02 3.09
CA GLY A 225 -3.73 -3.36 2.60
C GLY A 225 -2.51 -4.25 2.63
N VAL A 226 -2.72 -5.52 2.91
CA VAL A 226 -1.69 -6.56 2.94
C VAL A 226 -2.06 -7.64 1.94
N ASP A 227 -1.15 -7.97 1.04
CA ASP A 227 -1.30 -9.10 0.13
C ASP A 227 -0.64 -10.33 0.77
N VAL A 228 -1.43 -11.39 0.93
CA VAL A 228 -1.02 -12.62 1.59
C VAL A 228 -1.26 -13.79 0.64
N ILE A 229 -0.32 -14.72 0.61
CA ILE A 229 -0.49 -16.04 -0.03
C ILE A 229 -0.49 -17.12 1.04
N GLU A 230 -1.26 -18.17 0.81
CA GLU A 230 -1.20 -19.41 1.56
C GLU A 230 -0.34 -20.42 0.78
N SER A 231 0.68 -20.98 1.43
CA SER A 231 1.59 -21.95 0.84
C SER A 231 2.19 -22.82 1.93
N GLU A 232 2.35 -24.11 1.66
CA GLU A 232 3.02 -25.07 2.56
C GLU A 232 2.44 -25.06 4.00
N GLY A 233 1.12 -24.84 4.13
CA GLY A 233 0.41 -24.79 5.39
C GLY A 233 0.65 -23.54 6.23
N GLY A 234 1.22 -22.48 5.66
CA GLY A 234 1.44 -21.17 6.30
C GLY A 234 1.01 -20.00 5.44
N PHE A 235 1.00 -18.82 6.05
CA PHE A 235 0.71 -17.56 5.36
C PHE A 235 1.97 -16.72 5.20
N TYR A 236 2.16 -16.13 4.02
CA TYR A 236 3.27 -15.24 3.71
C TYR A 236 2.76 -13.89 3.21
N VAL A 237 3.21 -12.81 3.85
CA VAL A 237 2.98 -11.45 3.36
C VAL A 237 3.91 -11.18 2.17
N VAL A 238 3.33 -10.87 1.02
CA VAL A 238 4.08 -10.64 -0.22
C VAL A 238 4.09 -9.17 -0.65
N ASP A 239 3.18 -8.36 -0.15
CA ASP A 239 3.17 -6.91 -0.37
C ASP A 239 2.36 -6.17 0.72
N VAL A 240 2.72 -4.93 1.01
CA VAL A 240 1.97 -4.00 1.85
C VAL A 240 1.75 -2.71 1.07
N GLY A 241 0.54 -2.16 1.13
CA GLY A 241 0.20 -0.93 0.40
C GLY A 241 -0.52 0.09 1.27
N SER A 242 -0.03 1.34 1.26
CA SER A 242 -0.68 2.47 1.94
C SER A 242 -1.93 2.91 1.18
N LEU A 243 -2.98 3.25 1.88
CA LEU A 243 -4.27 3.73 1.36
C LEU A 243 -4.73 3.02 0.08
N PRO A 244 -5.02 1.71 0.10
CA PRO A 244 -5.44 0.97 -1.09
C PRO A 244 -6.82 1.40 -1.59
N GLY A 245 -7.30 0.75 -2.64
CA GLY A 245 -8.63 1.02 -3.22
C GLY A 245 -9.80 0.39 -2.48
N TYR A 246 -9.57 -0.39 -1.44
CA TYR A 246 -10.56 -1.10 -0.59
C TYR A 246 -11.63 -1.86 -1.39
N ARG A 247 -11.24 -2.43 -2.53
CA ARG A 247 -12.15 -3.16 -3.43
C ARG A 247 -12.66 -4.42 -2.76
N GLY A 248 -13.98 -4.62 -2.80
CA GLY A 248 -14.62 -5.78 -2.18
C GLY A 248 -14.85 -5.66 -0.67
N VAL A 249 -14.44 -4.56 -0.04
CA VAL A 249 -14.71 -4.31 1.37
C VAL A 249 -16.12 -3.69 1.52
N PRO A 250 -17.02 -4.33 2.27
CA PRO A 250 -18.35 -3.77 2.53
C PRO A 250 -18.26 -2.42 3.25
N ASP A 251 -19.09 -1.48 2.84
CA ASP A 251 -19.21 -0.13 3.44
C ASP A 251 -17.89 0.68 3.56
N ALA A 252 -16.85 0.28 2.81
CA ALA A 252 -15.54 0.93 2.86
C ALA A 252 -15.62 2.47 2.71
N PRO A 253 -16.43 3.05 1.80
CA PRO A 253 -16.50 4.50 1.67
C PRO A 253 -16.95 5.20 2.95
N ARG A 254 -17.99 4.67 3.64
CA ARG A 254 -18.52 5.22 4.89
C ARG A 254 -17.49 5.10 6.01
N LEU A 255 -16.91 3.92 6.18
CA LEU A 255 -15.91 3.65 7.22
C LEU A 255 -14.67 4.53 7.07
N LEU A 256 -14.19 4.73 5.84
CA LEU A 256 -13.08 5.63 5.55
C LEU A 256 -13.45 7.09 5.83
N ALA A 257 -14.63 7.54 5.44
CA ALA A 257 -15.07 8.90 5.70
C ALA A 257 -15.17 9.20 7.21
N GLU A 258 -15.78 8.31 7.99
CA GLU A 258 -15.87 8.40 9.44
C GLU A 258 -14.48 8.43 10.10
N TYR A 259 -13.56 7.56 9.66
CA TYR A 259 -12.17 7.55 10.13
C TYR A 259 -11.47 8.88 9.85
N LEU A 260 -11.52 9.38 8.59
CA LEU A 260 -10.82 10.59 8.18
C LEU A 260 -11.32 11.84 8.94
N VAL A 261 -12.63 12.00 9.10
CA VAL A 261 -13.20 13.12 9.87
C VAL A 261 -12.81 13.04 11.34
N THR A 262 -12.77 11.82 11.91
CA THR A 262 -12.32 11.62 13.29
C THR A 262 -10.85 11.95 13.46
N ALA A 263 -9.99 11.50 12.54
CA ALA A 263 -8.55 11.79 12.54
C ALA A 263 -8.28 13.30 12.41
N ALA A 264 -8.98 13.99 11.50
CA ALA A 264 -8.87 15.43 11.33
C ALA A 264 -9.26 16.22 12.60
N ARG A 265 -10.33 15.82 13.29
CA ARG A 265 -10.78 16.46 14.54
C ARG A 265 -9.81 16.27 15.70
N ARG A 266 -9.05 15.17 15.71
CA ARG A 266 -8.03 14.89 16.75
C ARG A 266 -6.70 15.55 16.48
N GLY A 267 -6.46 16.04 15.27
CA GLY A 267 -5.17 16.65 14.86
C GLY A 267 -4.02 15.65 14.73
N ALA A 268 -4.32 14.34 14.74
CA ALA A 268 -3.32 13.28 14.59
C ALA A 268 -3.96 11.97 14.08
N PRO A 269 -3.21 11.08 13.40
CA PRO A 269 -3.60 9.69 13.23
C PRO A 269 -3.89 9.03 14.58
N LEU A 270 -4.78 8.03 14.61
CA LEU A 270 -5.30 7.45 15.86
C LEU A 270 -4.26 6.64 16.65
N LEU A 271 -3.19 6.16 16.01
CA LEU A 271 -2.05 5.50 16.67
C LEU A 271 -0.91 6.52 16.88
N ILE A 272 -0.80 6.97 18.09
CA ILE A 272 0.41 7.62 18.61
C ILE A 272 1.04 6.58 19.53
N GLU A 273 2.01 5.89 19.01
CA GLU A 273 3.20 5.40 19.71
C GLU A 273 3.89 4.41 18.78
N ALA A 274 4.95 4.86 18.11
CA ALA A 274 5.95 3.92 17.64
C ALA A 274 6.52 3.27 18.90
N LEU A 275 6.36 1.96 19.03
CA LEU A 275 7.06 1.18 20.04
C LEU A 275 8.56 1.49 19.98
N PRO A 276 9.22 1.61 21.13
CA PRO A 276 10.64 1.93 21.25
C PRO A 276 11.55 0.94 20.53
#